data_be408e52ea95f60f2f250863f164e599
#
_entry.id   be408e52ea95f60f2f250863f164e599
#
_cell.length_a   1.000
_cell.length_b   1.000
_cell.length_c   1.000
_cell.angle_alpha   90.00
_cell.angle_beta   90.00
_cell.angle_gamma   90.00
#
_symmetry.space_group_name_H-M   'P 1'
#
loop_
_entity.id
_entity.type
_entity.pdbx_description
1 polymer ?
#
loop_
_entity_poly.entity_id
_entity_poly.type
_entity_poly.pdbx_seq_one_letter_code
_entity_poly.pdbx_strand_id
1 'polypeptide(L)'
;MQHTTSHLMRAYARQPVSFARGSGARLWDTNGVEYLDAIAGVAVTSLGHAHPEIAAVIAEQAGLLLHTSNVFRIDWQEQLGERLCALAGMQRVFFCNSGAEANETALKLARLHGHRRQVAQPQILVMENGFHGRTLATLSATGNPAKQQGFEPLMPGFLRVPYDDIEAVRRAADQSPSIVAVLIEPVQGEGGIRVASADYLRQLRALCDERGWLLMIDEIQAGMGRTGAWFGHQHAGITPDVMTLAKALGNGFPIGACLARGGAADLFSPGQHG
;
A
#
# COMPACT_ATOMS: atom_id res chain seq x y z
N MET A 1 25.50 -28.12 14.27
CA MET A 1 24.09 -28.05 13.81
C MET A 1 24.04 -28.58 12.39
N GLN A 2 23.28 -29.64 12.14
CA GLN A 2 23.10 -30.18 10.79
C GLN A 2 22.40 -29.10 9.94
N HIS A 3 23.01 -28.71 8.83
CA HIS A 3 22.36 -27.89 7.82
C HIS A 3 21.21 -28.69 7.22
N THR A 4 20.03 -28.59 7.80
CA THR A 4 18.83 -29.11 7.14
C THR A 4 18.66 -28.37 5.85
N THR A 5 18.58 -29.09 4.74
CA THR A 5 18.35 -28.52 3.42
C THR A 5 17.04 -27.73 3.46
N SER A 6 17.08 -26.41 3.27
CA SER A 6 15.86 -25.59 3.27
C SER A 6 15.01 -25.93 2.06
N HIS A 7 13.73 -26.23 2.29
CA HIS A 7 12.73 -26.43 1.23
C HIS A 7 12.11 -25.12 0.71
N LEU A 8 12.55 -23.97 1.24
CA LEU A 8 12.04 -22.66 0.86
C LEU A 8 12.78 -22.13 -0.36
N MET A 9 12.05 -21.49 -1.29
CA MET A 9 12.65 -20.83 -2.43
C MET A 9 13.64 -19.75 -1.96
N ARG A 10 14.75 -19.57 -2.68
CA ARG A 10 15.82 -18.62 -2.36
C ARG A 10 15.48 -17.18 -2.74
N ALA A 11 14.27 -16.72 -2.36
CA ALA A 11 13.81 -15.36 -2.63
C ALA A 11 14.40 -14.30 -1.68
N TYR A 12 15.01 -14.74 -0.58
CA TYR A 12 15.57 -13.84 0.45
C TYR A 12 16.98 -14.25 0.86
N ALA A 13 17.87 -13.28 1.04
CA ALA A 13 19.13 -13.43 1.74
C ALA A 13 18.88 -13.36 3.26
N ARG A 14 18.58 -14.51 3.89
CA ARG A 14 18.20 -14.56 5.30
C ARG A 14 19.41 -14.40 6.20
N GLN A 15 19.24 -13.61 7.28
CA GLN A 15 20.19 -13.57 8.37
C GLN A 15 20.17 -14.92 9.14
N PRO A 16 21.30 -15.37 9.71
CA PRO A 16 21.41 -16.64 10.39
C PRO A 16 20.86 -16.57 11.85
N VAL A 17 19.72 -15.91 12.02
CA VAL A 17 19.04 -15.76 13.32
C VAL A 17 17.60 -16.25 13.17
N SER A 18 17.12 -17.00 14.17
CA SER A 18 15.74 -17.44 14.27
C SER A 18 15.14 -16.96 15.59
N PHE A 19 14.10 -16.14 15.51
CA PHE A 19 13.42 -15.62 16.68
C PHE A 19 12.34 -16.59 17.18
N ALA A 20 12.30 -16.82 18.50
CA ALA A 20 11.36 -17.71 19.17
C ALA A 20 10.20 -16.96 19.83
N ARG A 21 10.42 -15.74 20.28
CA ARG A 21 9.39 -14.89 20.91
C ARG A 21 9.68 -13.41 20.74
N GLY A 22 8.63 -12.60 20.94
CA GLY A 22 8.74 -11.14 20.98
C GLY A 22 7.84 -10.54 22.05
N SER A 23 8.15 -9.32 22.51
CA SER A 23 7.32 -8.53 23.41
C SER A 23 7.63 -7.05 23.21
N GLY A 24 6.64 -6.25 22.86
CA GLY A 24 6.86 -4.86 22.50
C GLY A 24 7.91 -4.70 21.39
N ALA A 25 8.96 -3.94 21.62
CA ALA A 25 10.07 -3.73 20.69
C ALA A 25 11.25 -4.70 20.89
N ARG A 26 11.04 -5.84 21.58
CA ARG A 26 12.10 -6.80 21.87
C ARG A 26 11.80 -8.14 21.24
N LEU A 27 12.86 -8.79 20.75
CA LEU A 27 12.84 -10.15 20.21
C LEU A 27 13.87 -11.00 20.94
N TRP A 28 13.60 -12.29 21.07
CA TRP A 28 14.56 -13.28 21.60
C TRP A 28 14.72 -14.40 20.58
N ASP A 29 15.97 -14.71 20.30
CA ASP A 29 16.27 -15.83 19.41
C ASP A 29 16.07 -17.20 20.10
N THR A 30 16.29 -18.27 19.36
CA THR A 30 16.20 -19.66 19.85
C THR A 30 17.25 -20.02 20.91
N ASN A 31 18.30 -19.19 21.08
CA ASN A 31 19.33 -19.34 22.09
C ASN A 31 19.05 -18.45 23.32
N GLY A 32 17.96 -17.67 23.31
CA GLY A 32 17.59 -16.77 24.40
C GLY A 32 18.29 -15.41 24.35
N VAL A 33 19.03 -15.10 23.28
CA VAL A 33 19.67 -13.79 23.12
C VAL A 33 18.59 -12.73 22.79
N GLU A 34 18.66 -11.61 23.49
CA GLU A 34 17.73 -10.50 23.31
C GLU A 34 18.22 -9.52 22.24
N TYR A 35 17.29 -9.03 21.42
CA TYR A 35 17.49 -8.02 20.38
C TYR A 35 16.47 -6.89 20.52
N LEU A 36 16.89 -5.67 20.23
CA LEU A 36 15.98 -4.56 20.00
C LEU A 36 15.51 -4.61 18.53
N ASP A 37 14.20 -4.72 18.32
CA ASP A 37 13.62 -4.71 16.98
C ASP A 37 13.38 -3.28 16.50
N ALA A 38 14.33 -2.76 15.71
CA ALA A 38 14.21 -1.47 15.03
C ALA A 38 13.65 -1.59 13.60
N ILE A 39 13.36 -2.81 13.13
CA ILE A 39 12.82 -3.09 11.78
C ILE A 39 11.30 -3.20 11.82
N ALA A 40 10.77 -3.74 12.91
CA ALA A 40 9.32 -3.95 13.13
C ALA A 40 8.65 -4.70 11.95
N GLY A 41 9.32 -5.72 11.39
CA GLY A 41 8.83 -6.44 10.21
C GLY A 41 8.73 -5.59 8.94
N VAL A 42 9.58 -4.57 8.79
CA VAL A 42 9.53 -3.49 7.77
C VAL A 42 8.28 -2.62 7.97
N ALA A 43 8.21 -1.98 9.14
CA ALA A 43 7.11 -1.09 9.57
C ALA A 43 5.74 -1.79 9.67
N VAL A 44 5.70 -3.06 10.08
CA VAL A 44 4.47 -3.85 10.22
C VAL A 44 3.96 -3.84 11.65
N THR A 45 4.80 -4.23 12.63
CA THR A 45 4.40 -4.42 14.03
C THR A 45 4.48 -3.09 14.80
N SER A 46 3.65 -2.11 14.43
CA SER A 46 3.69 -0.76 15.00
C SER A 46 3.27 -0.69 16.48
N LEU A 47 2.45 -1.62 16.94
CA LEU A 47 2.07 -1.78 18.35
C LEU A 47 3.01 -2.72 19.11
N GLY A 48 4.05 -3.21 18.43
CA GLY A 48 5.00 -4.18 18.99
C GLY A 48 4.54 -5.62 18.88
N HIS A 49 5.44 -6.52 19.29
CA HIS A 49 5.21 -7.96 19.29
C HIS A 49 4.33 -8.38 20.48
N ALA A 50 3.52 -9.41 20.26
CA ALA A 50 2.65 -10.04 21.27
C ALA A 50 1.78 -9.03 22.03
N HIS A 51 1.22 -8.02 21.34
CA HIS A 51 0.32 -7.06 21.94
C HIS A 51 -0.89 -7.79 22.56
N PRO A 52 -1.16 -7.65 23.86
CA PRO A 52 -2.09 -8.52 24.56
C PRO A 52 -3.53 -8.42 24.05
N GLU A 53 -4.00 -7.22 23.74
CA GLU A 53 -5.36 -7.02 23.21
C GLU A 53 -5.52 -7.65 21.82
N ILE A 54 -4.51 -7.51 20.93
CA ILE A 54 -4.55 -8.11 19.59
C ILE A 54 -4.55 -9.64 19.72
N ALA A 55 -3.70 -10.20 20.58
CA ALA A 55 -3.63 -11.65 20.79
C ALA A 55 -4.95 -12.18 21.31
N ALA A 56 -5.59 -11.48 22.27
CA ALA A 56 -6.88 -11.86 22.84
C ALA A 56 -7.99 -11.85 21.77
N VAL A 57 -8.11 -10.76 21.00
CA VAL A 57 -9.15 -10.62 19.96
C VAL A 57 -8.98 -11.68 18.86
N ILE A 58 -7.74 -11.97 18.44
CA ILE A 58 -7.49 -13.04 17.45
C ILE A 58 -7.90 -14.40 18.01
N ALA A 59 -7.55 -14.71 19.25
CA ALA A 59 -7.89 -15.99 19.88
C ALA A 59 -9.41 -16.15 20.02
N GLU A 60 -10.11 -15.12 20.47
CA GLU A 60 -11.57 -15.10 20.59
C GLU A 60 -12.24 -15.30 19.23
N GLN A 61 -11.90 -14.46 18.25
CA GLN A 61 -12.53 -14.51 16.92
C GLN A 61 -12.23 -15.82 16.18
N ALA A 62 -11.02 -16.37 16.33
CA ALA A 62 -10.67 -17.66 15.74
C ALA A 62 -11.49 -18.82 16.31
N GLY A 63 -11.91 -18.72 17.58
CA GLY A 63 -12.80 -19.68 18.22
C GLY A 63 -14.28 -19.55 17.80
N LEU A 64 -14.68 -18.41 17.24
CA LEU A 64 -16.05 -18.17 16.82
C LEU A 64 -16.25 -18.41 15.32
N LEU A 65 -15.49 -17.70 14.49
CA LEU A 65 -15.69 -17.72 13.03
C LEU A 65 -14.49 -17.11 12.31
N LEU A 66 -13.87 -17.88 11.39
CA LEU A 66 -12.73 -17.40 10.62
C LEU A 66 -13.12 -16.81 9.26
N HIS A 67 -14.05 -17.43 8.54
CA HIS A 67 -14.37 -17.03 7.16
C HIS A 67 -15.77 -17.48 6.73
N THR A 68 -16.45 -16.60 5.95
CA THR A 68 -17.77 -16.89 5.38
C THR A 68 -17.90 -16.56 3.89
N SER A 69 -16.85 -16.05 3.23
CA SER A 69 -16.93 -15.40 1.92
C SER A 69 -17.60 -14.01 1.94
N ASN A 70 -17.15 -13.13 1.05
CA ASN A 70 -17.72 -11.79 0.84
C ASN A 70 -19.10 -11.79 0.13
N VAL A 71 -19.63 -12.98 -0.21
CA VAL A 71 -21.04 -13.12 -0.65
C VAL A 71 -22.01 -12.87 0.51
N PHE A 72 -21.53 -12.98 1.75
CA PHE A 72 -22.29 -12.67 2.95
C PHE A 72 -21.75 -11.40 3.59
N ARG A 73 -22.61 -10.71 4.32
CA ARG A 73 -22.22 -9.54 5.09
C ARG A 73 -21.33 -9.97 6.26
N ILE A 74 -20.26 -9.24 6.48
CA ILE A 74 -19.30 -9.47 7.58
C ILE A 74 -19.26 -8.19 8.41
N ASP A 75 -19.84 -8.23 9.62
CA ASP A 75 -20.03 -7.04 10.45
C ASP A 75 -18.70 -6.36 10.84
N TRP A 76 -17.63 -7.14 11.07
CA TRP A 76 -16.31 -6.57 11.35
C TRP A 76 -15.71 -5.81 10.16
N GLN A 77 -15.99 -6.24 8.93
CA GLN A 77 -15.55 -5.49 7.75
C GLN A 77 -16.30 -4.16 7.63
N GLU A 78 -17.60 -4.16 7.88
CA GLU A 78 -18.42 -2.94 7.85
C GLU A 78 -17.93 -1.93 8.89
N GLN A 79 -17.73 -2.37 10.13
CA GLN A 79 -17.24 -1.52 11.22
C GLN A 79 -15.84 -0.97 10.95
N LEU A 80 -14.91 -1.81 10.48
CA LEU A 80 -13.57 -1.35 10.13
C LEU A 80 -13.61 -0.39 8.93
N GLY A 81 -14.45 -0.68 7.94
CA GLY A 81 -14.67 0.16 6.77
C GLY A 81 -15.17 1.55 7.15
N GLU A 82 -16.20 1.63 7.98
CA GLU A 82 -16.74 2.89 8.49
C GLU A 82 -15.66 3.70 9.20
N ARG A 83 -14.90 3.07 10.10
CA ARG A 83 -13.86 3.73 10.89
C ARG A 83 -12.71 4.25 10.03
N LEU A 84 -12.22 3.44 9.08
CA LEU A 84 -11.16 3.85 8.16
C LEU A 84 -11.62 4.99 7.24
N CYS A 85 -12.83 4.90 6.69
CA CYS A 85 -13.39 5.95 5.85
C CYS A 85 -13.53 7.28 6.62
N ALA A 86 -14.02 7.23 7.86
CA ALA A 86 -14.15 8.43 8.71
C ALA A 86 -12.78 9.08 9.02
N LEU A 87 -11.76 8.28 9.37
CA LEU A 87 -10.40 8.77 9.68
C LEU A 87 -9.69 9.37 8.46
N ALA A 88 -9.96 8.81 7.28
CA ALA A 88 -9.27 9.16 6.04
C ALA A 88 -10.03 10.18 5.17
N GLY A 89 -11.27 10.55 5.50
CA GLY A 89 -12.13 11.35 4.63
C GLY A 89 -12.51 10.62 3.34
N MET A 90 -12.60 9.28 3.40
CA MET A 90 -12.98 8.40 2.29
C MET A 90 -14.43 7.94 2.39
N GLN A 91 -14.94 7.25 1.35
CA GLN A 91 -16.34 6.85 1.29
C GLN A 91 -16.54 5.34 1.20
N ARG A 92 -15.60 4.63 0.58
CA ARG A 92 -15.67 3.18 0.42
C ARG A 92 -14.31 2.54 0.62
N VAL A 93 -14.31 1.26 1.02
CA VAL A 93 -13.12 0.45 1.18
C VAL A 93 -13.33 -0.94 0.58
N PHE A 94 -12.29 -1.46 -0.03
CA PHE A 94 -12.16 -2.88 -0.40
C PHE A 94 -11.03 -3.49 0.43
N PHE A 95 -11.31 -4.58 1.13
CA PHE A 95 -10.33 -5.32 1.92
C PHE A 95 -9.71 -6.47 1.12
N CYS A 96 -8.42 -6.69 1.32
CA CYS A 96 -7.63 -7.73 0.71
C CYS A 96 -6.57 -8.26 1.70
N ASN A 97 -5.60 -9.06 1.24
CA ASN A 97 -4.67 -9.75 2.15
C ASN A 97 -3.30 -9.10 2.23
N SER A 98 -2.97 -8.18 1.35
CA SER A 98 -1.63 -7.59 1.25
C SER A 98 -1.66 -6.19 0.65
N GLY A 99 -0.55 -5.44 0.85
CA GLY A 99 -0.37 -4.14 0.19
C GLY A 99 -0.27 -4.26 -1.34
N ALA A 100 0.30 -5.35 -1.86
CA ALA A 100 0.34 -5.59 -3.30
C ALA A 100 -1.07 -5.71 -3.88
N GLU A 101 -1.97 -6.47 -3.23
CA GLU A 101 -3.37 -6.58 -3.67
C GLU A 101 -4.12 -5.25 -3.52
N ALA A 102 -3.86 -4.47 -2.47
CA ALA A 102 -4.42 -3.13 -2.33
C ALA A 102 -4.01 -2.21 -3.50
N ASN A 103 -2.73 -2.23 -3.88
CA ASN A 103 -2.23 -1.48 -5.02
C ASN A 103 -2.76 -2.03 -6.36
N GLU A 104 -2.90 -3.34 -6.54
CA GLU A 104 -3.57 -3.92 -7.73
C GLU A 104 -5.01 -3.39 -7.85
N THR A 105 -5.73 -3.28 -6.73
CA THR A 105 -7.07 -2.68 -6.68
C THR A 105 -7.04 -1.23 -7.14
N ALA A 106 -6.11 -0.41 -6.63
CA ALA A 106 -5.94 0.98 -7.03
C ALA A 106 -5.59 1.13 -8.52
N LEU A 107 -4.69 0.29 -9.04
CA LEU A 107 -4.33 0.28 -10.47
C LEU A 107 -5.51 -0.08 -11.37
N LYS A 108 -6.37 -1.02 -10.94
CA LYS A 108 -7.60 -1.35 -11.65
C LYS A 108 -8.61 -0.21 -11.63
N LEU A 109 -8.77 0.50 -10.48
CA LEU A 109 -9.59 1.71 -10.39
C LEU A 109 -9.12 2.79 -11.38
N ALA A 110 -7.81 3.03 -11.45
CA ALA A 110 -7.24 4.00 -12.39
C ALA A 110 -7.55 3.64 -13.85
N ARG A 111 -7.44 2.37 -14.24
CA ARG A 111 -7.80 1.91 -15.59
C ARG A 111 -9.27 2.09 -15.89
N LEU A 112 -10.17 1.71 -14.97
CA LEU A 112 -11.61 1.92 -15.14
C LEU A 112 -11.96 3.40 -15.25
N HIS A 113 -11.33 4.25 -14.43
CA HIS A 113 -11.47 5.69 -14.52
C HIS A 113 -11.09 6.22 -15.92
N GLY A 114 -9.94 5.77 -16.43
CA GLY A 114 -9.49 6.13 -17.77
C GLY A 114 -10.45 5.70 -18.87
N HIS A 115 -10.93 4.47 -18.83
CA HIS A 115 -11.89 3.96 -19.82
C HIS A 115 -13.24 4.69 -19.74
N ARG A 116 -13.74 5.03 -18.55
CA ARG A 116 -14.95 5.88 -18.42
C ARG A 116 -14.76 7.26 -19.01
N ARG A 117 -13.53 7.77 -19.08
CA ARG A 117 -13.15 9.02 -19.74
C ARG A 117 -12.78 8.83 -21.21
N GLN A 118 -13.04 7.65 -21.78
CA GLN A 118 -12.75 7.31 -23.17
C GLN A 118 -11.25 7.33 -23.54
N VAL A 119 -10.36 7.18 -22.56
CA VAL A 119 -8.92 7.03 -22.78
C VAL A 119 -8.65 5.56 -23.16
N ALA A 120 -8.26 5.30 -24.40
CA ALA A 120 -8.09 3.94 -24.93
C ALA A 120 -6.95 3.16 -24.22
N GLN A 121 -5.86 3.85 -23.89
CA GLN A 121 -4.68 3.29 -23.24
C GLN A 121 -4.34 4.12 -21.99
N PRO A 122 -5.07 3.92 -20.87
CA PRO A 122 -4.85 4.68 -19.66
C PRO A 122 -3.43 4.50 -19.11
N GLN A 123 -2.78 5.60 -18.78
CA GLN A 123 -1.45 5.64 -18.19
C GLN A 123 -1.50 6.17 -16.76
N ILE A 124 -0.64 5.62 -15.93
CA ILE A 124 -0.49 5.99 -14.53
C ILE A 124 0.91 6.56 -14.35
N LEU A 125 1.02 7.76 -13.82
CA LEU A 125 2.30 8.31 -13.38
C LEU A 125 2.72 7.64 -12.08
N VAL A 126 3.99 7.19 -12.04
CA VAL A 126 4.63 6.60 -10.87
C VAL A 126 5.99 7.27 -10.64
N MET A 127 6.50 7.19 -9.42
CA MET A 127 7.73 7.88 -9.06
C MET A 127 8.96 6.96 -9.21
N GLU A 128 10.09 7.55 -9.63
CA GLU A 128 11.39 6.88 -9.54
C GLU A 128 11.67 6.45 -8.10
N ASN A 129 12.29 5.28 -7.94
CA ASN A 129 12.58 4.64 -6.65
C ASN A 129 11.36 4.28 -5.79
N GLY A 130 10.13 4.46 -6.27
CA GLY A 130 8.92 4.01 -5.60
C GLY A 130 8.86 2.49 -5.47
N PHE A 131 8.16 2.01 -4.45
CA PHE A 131 7.90 0.58 -4.24
C PHE A 131 6.42 0.32 -3.99
N HIS A 132 5.77 -0.44 -4.87
CA HIS A 132 4.33 -0.68 -4.80
C HIS A 132 3.94 -2.16 -4.70
N GLY A 133 4.91 -3.08 -4.76
CA GLY A 133 4.66 -4.52 -4.61
C GLY A 133 5.49 -5.40 -5.55
N ARG A 134 5.13 -6.70 -5.58
CA ARG A 134 5.85 -7.74 -6.32
C ARG A 134 4.98 -8.55 -7.29
N THR A 135 3.68 -8.26 -7.40
CA THR A 135 2.83 -8.78 -8.48
C THR A 135 3.21 -8.11 -9.80
N LEU A 136 2.86 -8.68 -10.94
CA LEU A 136 3.35 -8.16 -12.24
C LEU A 136 2.96 -6.70 -12.47
N ALA A 137 1.74 -6.27 -12.10
CA ALA A 137 1.36 -4.87 -12.28
C ALA A 137 2.05 -3.96 -11.25
N THR A 138 2.08 -4.32 -9.97
CA THR A 138 2.75 -3.51 -8.95
C THR A 138 4.26 -3.48 -9.12
N LEU A 139 4.87 -4.56 -9.63
CA LEU A 139 6.27 -4.60 -10.02
C LEU A 139 6.55 -3.63 -11.18
N SER A 140 5.63 -3.58 -12.16
CA SER A 140 5.73 -2.64 -13.29
C SER A 140 5.57 -1.19 -12.84
N ALA A 141 4.75 -0.92 -11.81
CA ALA A 141 4.62 0.40 -11.17
C ALA A 141 5.84 0.76 -10.31
N THR A 142 6.56 -0.22 -9.76
CA THR A 142 7.74 0.00 -8.91
C THR A 142 8.87 0.67 -9.68
N GLY A 143 9.43 1.75 -9.14
CA GLY A 143 10.41 2.62 -9.81
C GLY A 143 11.88 2.16 -9.71
N ASN A 144 12.14 0.88 -9.43
CA ASN A 144 13.49 0.32 -9.28
C ASN A 144 13.78 -0.73 -10.35
N PRO A 145 14.57 -0.41 -11.40
CA PRO A 145 14.87 -1.33 -12.50
C PRO A 145 15.53 -2.64 -12.06
N ALA A 146 16.35 -2.62 -11.01
CA ALA A 146 17.01 -3.84 -10.52
C ALA A 146 16.01 -4.87 -9.96
N LYS A 147 14.84 -4.42 -9.50
CA LYS A 147 13.76 -5.31 -9.04
C LYS A 147 12.92 -5.87 -10.19
N GLN A 148 12.99 -5.26 -11.37
CA GLN A 148 12.23 -5.64 -12.57
C GLN A 148 12.98 -6.60 -13.49
N GLN A 149 14.30 -6.59 -13.40
CA GLN A 149 15.17 -7.42 -14.24
C GLN A 149 14.80 -8.90 -14.20
N GLY A 150 14.57 -9.50 -15.37
CA GLY A 150 14.21 -10.92 -15.54
C GLY A 150 12.71 -11.21 -15.45
N PHE A 151 11.87 -10.17 -15.30
CA PHE A 151 10.41 -10.30 -15.28
C PHE A 151 9.73 -9.62 -16.48
N GLU A 152 10.52 -9.26 -17.49
CA GLU A 152 10.01 -8.69 -18.73
C GLU A 152 9.24 -9.75 -19.57
N PRO A 153 8.23 -9.34 -20.35
CA PRO A 153 7.81 -7.96 -20.59
C PRO A 153 6.99 -7.40 -19.39
N LEU A 154 7.34 -6.18 -18.96
CA LEU A 154 6.57 -5.48 -17.92
C LEU A 154 5.19 -5.07 -18.44
N MET A 155 4.22 -4.94 -17.54
CA MET A 155 2.91 -4.45 -17.90
C MET A 155 2.99 -2.99 -18.40
N PRO A 156 2.42 -2.66 -19.58
CA PRO A 156 2.42 -1.30 -20.10
C PRO A 156 1.46 -0.39 -19.33
N GLY A 157 1.60 0.94 -19.55
CA GLY A 157 0.71 1.94 -18.98
C GLY A 157 1.28 2.64 -17.76
N PHE A 158 2.60 2.57 -17.53
CA PHE A 158 3.27 3.32 -16.47
C PHE A 158 4.27 4.32 -17.07
N LEU A 159 4.17 5.59 -16.64
CA LEU A 159 5.16 6.62 -16.91
C LEU A 159 5.89 6.98 -15.62
N ARG A 160 7.22 7.09 -15.67
CA ARG A 160 8.05 7.39 -14.51
C ARG A 160 8.55 8.82 -14.55
N VAL A 161 8.48 9.50 -13.40
CA VAL A 161 9.01 10.84 -13.19
C VAL A 161 9.84 10.88 -11.91
N PRO A 162 10.78 11.82 -11.78
CA PRO A 162 11.48 12.05 -10.53
C PRO A 162 10.52 12.37 -9.38
N TYR A 163 10.85 11.86 -8.18
CA TYR A 163 10.10 12.10 -6.97
C TYR A 163 10.34 13.52 -6.45
N ASP A 164 9.28 14.18 -5.96
CA ASP A 164 9.29 15.55 -5.43
C ASP A 164 9.67 16.63 -6.48
N ASP A 165 9.40 16.38 -7.77
CA ASP A 165 9.60 17.30 -8.88
C ASP A 165 8.26 17.53 -9.64
N ILE A 166 7.55 18.61 -9.28
CA ILE A 166 6.25 18.93 -9.90
C ILE A 166 6.40 19.32 -11.37
N GLU A 167 7.53 19.92 -11.74
CA GLU A 167 7.76 20.33 -13.13
C GLU A 167 7.98 19.11 -14.04
N ALA A 168 8.56 18.03 -13.52
CA ALA A 168 8.62 16.78 -14.27
C ALA A 168 7.22 16.18 -14.49
N VAL A 169 6.34 16.28 -13.48
CA VAL A 169 4.93 15.86 -13.61
C VAL A 169 4.20 16.69 -14.65
N ARG A 170 4.38 18.03 -14.65
CA ARG A 170 3.78 18.94 -15.65
C ARG A 170 4.25 18.62 -17.06
N ARG A 171 5.56 18.44 -17.24
CA ARG A 171 6.12 18.03 -18.56
C ARG A 171 5.53 16.70 -19.06
N ALA A 172 5.39 15.71 -18.18
CA ALA A 172 4.75 14.44 -18.53
C ALA A 172 3.27 14.64 -18.91
N ALA A 173 2.55 15.49 -18.17
CA ALA A 173 1.15 15.86 -18.45
C ALA A 173 0.98 16.46 -19.86
N ASP A 174 1.89 17.33 -20.27
CA ASP A 174 1.83 17.99 -21.58
C ASP A 174 2.23 17.03 -22.73
N GLN A 175 3.04 16.01 -22.45
CA GLN A 175 3.49 15.02 -23.42
C GLN A 175 2.52 13.85 -23.62
N SER A 176 1.69 13.54 -22.61
CA SER A 176 0.77 12.40 -22.68
C SER A 176 -0.64 12.71 -22.21
N PRO A 177 -1.60 12.83 -23.16
CA PRO A 177 -3.01 12.97 -22.83
C PRO A 177 -3.65 11.69 -22.26
N SER A 178 -2.92 10.59 -22.27
CA SER A 178 -3.41 9.30 -21.77
C SER A 178 -3.24 9.12 -20.26
N ILE A 179 -2.62 10.06 -19.56
CA ILE A 179 -2.47 9.99 -18.11
C ILE A 179 -3.83 10.17 -17.45
N VAL A 180 -4.16 9.26 -16.54
CA VAL A 180 -5.47 9.22 -15.83
C VAL A 180 -5.32 9.20 -14.32
N ALA A 181 -4.13 8.94 -13.81
CA ALA A 181 -3.86 8.85 -12.37
C ALA A 181 -2.38 9.07 -12.07
N VAL A 182 -2.10 9.40 -10.82
CA VAL A 182 -0.77 9.41 -10.22
C VAL A 182 -0.79 8.45 -9.03
N LEU A 183 0.22 7.57 -8.91
CA LEU A 183 0.44 6.73 -7.73
C LEU A 183 1.75 7.14 -7.06
N ILE A 184 1.67 7.49 -5.78
CA ILE A 184 2.79 8.03 -5.02
C ILE A 184 2.77 7.56 -3.56
N GLU A 185 3.95 7.32 -2.98
CA GLU A 185 4.16 7.18 -1.55
C GLU A 185 4.41 8.56 -0.93
N PRO A 186 3.76 8.97 0.16
CA PRO A 186 4.10 10.25 0.84
C PRO A 186 5.49 10.21 1.46
N VAL A 187 5.97 9.01 1.80
CA VAL A 187 7.35 8.72 2.19
C VAL A 187 7.79 7.45 1.47
N GLN A 188 8.75 7.56 0.57
CA GLN A 188 9.37 6.40 -0.07
C GLN A 188 10.24 5.65 0.94
N GLY A 189 9.74 4.55 1.52
CA GLY A 189 10.50 3.76 2.47
C GLY A 189 11.65 2.99 1.81
N GLU A 190 11.34 2.14 0.85
CA GLU A 190 12.32 1.34 0.09
C GLU A 190 13.23 2.20 -0.81
N GLY A 191 12.80 3.40 -1.16
CA GLY A 191 13.55 4.37 -1.96
C GLY A 191 14.59 5.16 -1.17
N GLY A 192 14.82 4.87 0.11
CA GLY A 192 15.84 5.50 0.95
C GLY A 192 15.31 6.57 1.91
N ILE A 193 14.08 6.39 2.42
CA ILE A 193 13.39 7.27 3.38
C ILE A 193 13.31 8.72 2.83
N ARG A 194 12.76 8.84 1.63
CA ARG A 194 12.54 10.14 0.99
C ARG A 194 11.14 10.64 1.31
N VAL A 195 11.04 11.84 1.86
CA VAL A 195 9.77 12.48 2.23
C VAL A 195 9.37 13.47 1.15
N ALA A 196 8.16 13.34 0.62
CA ALA A 196 7.59 14.35 -0.28
C ALA A 196 7.36 15.66 0.48
N SER A 197 7.71 16.79 -0.12
CA SER A 197 7.39 18.08 0.46
C SER A 197 5.86 18.29 0.47
N ALA A 198 5.35 18.93 1.51
CA ALA A 198 3.93 19.22 1.61
C ALA A 198 3.45 20.12 0.45
N ASP A 199 4.32 20.98 -0.06
CA ASP A 199 4.03 21.82 -1.20
C ASP A 199 3.90 21.02 -2.50
N TYR A 200 4.79 20.08 -2.74
CA TYR A 200 4.70 19.15 -3.87
C TYR A 200 3.39 18.36 -3.85
N LEU A 201 3.01 17.81 -2.70
CA LEU A 201 1.76 17.05 -2.58
C LEU A 201 0.53 17.93 -2.83
N ARG A 202 0.52 19.19 -2.37
CA ARG A 202 -0.55 20.15 -2.66
C ARG A 202 -0.63 20.51 -4.15
N GLN A 203 0.51 20.78 -4.77
CA GLN A 203 0.56 21.05 -6.21
C GLN A 203 0.14 19.83 -7.04
N LEU A 204 0.53 18.63 -6.62
CA LEU A 204 0.13 17.40 -7.28
C LEU A 204 -1.39 17.17 -7.17
N ARG A 205 -1.99 17.45 -5.99
CA ARG A 205 -3.45 17.40 -5.82
C ARG A 205 -4.14 18.38 -6.75
N ALA A 206 -3.69 19.64 -6.79
CA ALA A 206 -4.26 20.67 -7.66
C ALA A 206 -4.16 20.29 -9.15
N LEU A 207 -3.02 19.74 -9.58
CA LEU A 207 -2.84 19.30 -10.97
C LEU A 207 -3.75 18.11 -11.30
N CYS A 208 -3.91 17.15 -10.38
CA CYS A 208 -4.85 16.05 -10.57
C CYS A 208 -6.29 16.54 -10.70
N ASP A 209 -6.70 17.54 -9.90
CA ASP A 209 -8.03 18.15 -9.99
C ASP A 209 -8.23 18.85 -11.33
N GLU A 210 -7.24 19.64 -11.79
CA GLU A 210 -7.27 20.34 -13.08
C GLU A 210 -7.40 19.38 -14.26
N ARG A 211 -6.64 18.30 -14.24
CA ARG A 211 -6.58 17.31 -15.34
C ARG A 211 -7.64 16.21 -15.24
N GLY A 212 -8.38 16.16 -14.13
CA GLY A 212 -9.35 15.11 -13.84
C GLY A 212 -8.70 13.74 -13.63
N TRP A 213 -7.47 13.70 -13.11
CA TRP A 213 -6.75 12.48 -12.76
C TRP A 213 -7.09 12.03 -11.35
N LEU A 214 -6.97 10.74 -11.08
CA LEU A 214 -7.00 10.24 -9.72
C LEU A 214 -5.64 10.47 -9.04
N LEU A 215 -5.64 11.11 -7.89
CA LEU A 215 -4.50 11.09 -6.98
C LEU A 215 -4.63 9.85 -6.10
N MET A 216 -3.74 8.90 -6.28
CA MET A 216 -3.66 7.65 -5.52
C MET A 216 -2.44 7.70 -4.61
N ILE A 217 -2.64 7.57 -3.30
CA ILE A 217 -1.55 7.59 -2.32
C ILE A 217 -1.36 6.22 -1.70
N ASP A 218 -0.15 5.69 -1.84
CA ASP A 218 0.30 4.46 -1.20
C ASP A 218 0.74 4.76 0.24
N GLU A 219 -0.17 4.50 1.18
CA GLU A 219 0.05 4.65 2.62
C GLU A 219 0.41 3.33 3.31
N ILE A 220 0.78 2.30 2.54
CA ILE A 220 1.09 0.97 3.07
C ILE A 220 2.19 1.02 4.13
N GLN A 221 3.19 1.87 3.94
CA GLN A 221 4.27 2.03 4.91
C GLN A 221 4.14 3.30 5.76
N ALA A 222 3.64 4.40 5.20
CA ALA A 222 3.56 5.70 5.86
C ALA A 222 2.31 5.88 6.73
N GLY A 223 1.25 5.13 6.46
CA GLY A 223 -0.03 5.24 7.16
C GLY A 223 -0.05 4.59 8.55
N MET A 224 -1.25 4.58 9.14
CA MET A 224 -1.56 3.96 10.42
C MET A 224 -0.68 4.46 11.57
N GLY A 225 -0.48 5.78 11.63
CA GLY A 225 0.24 6.43 12.74
C GLY A 225 1.76 6.51 12.57
N ARG A 226 2.35 5.93 11.50
CA ARG A 226 3.80 5.85 11.31
C ARG A 226 4.50 7.21 11.33
N THR A 227 3.84 8.25 10.81
CA THR A 227 4.41 9.60 10.67
C THR A 227 3.93 10.58 11.74
N GLY A 228 3.18 10.11 12.77
CA GLY A 228 2.58 10.95 13.81
C GLY A 228 1.19 11.49 13.49
N ALA A 229 0.70 11.26 12.27
CA ALA A 229 -0.70 11.43 11.89
C ALA A 229 -1.28 10.07 11.49
N TRP A 230 -2.60 9.93 11.35
CA TRP A 230 -3.19 8.67 10.88
C TRP A 230 -2.63 8.27 9.52
N PHE A 231 -2.45 9.25 8.62
CA PHE A 231 -1.93 9.03 7.27
C PHE A 231 -0.92 10.12 6.90
N GLY A 232 0.11 9.77 6.14
CA GLY A 232 1.20 10.67 5.78
C GLY A 232 0.75 11.87 4.96
N HIS A 233 -0.24 11.70 4.07
CA HIS A 233 -0.78 12.80 3.27
C HIS A 233 -1.46 13.90 4.09
N GLN A 234 -1.88 13.60 5.33
CA GLN A 234 -2.52 14.59 6.21
C GLN A 234 -1.57 15.73 6.60
N HIS A 235 -0.24 15.49 6.62
CA HIS A 235 0.75 16.56 6.84
C HIS A 235 0.73 17.65 5.75
N ALA A 236 0.30 17.29 4.55
CA ALA A 236 0.13 18.26 3.47
C ALA A 236 -1.26 18.91 3.44
N GLY A 237 -2.21 18.46 4.28
CA GLY A 237 -3.59 18.96 4.31
C GLY A 237 -4.39 18.61 3.06
N ILE A 238 -4.04 17.54 2.35
CA ILE A 238 -4.75 17.07 1.16
C ILE A 238 -5.55 15.80 1.46
N THR A 239 -6.50 15.47 0.59
CA THR A 239 -7.19 14.19 0.58
C THR A 239 -7.07 13.56 -0.81
N PRO A 240 -6.52 12.34 -0.94
CA PRO A 240 -6.43 11.65 -2.23
C PRO A 240 -7.79 11.11 -2.68
N ASP A 241 -7.89 10.69 -3.95
CA ASP A 241 -9.08 10.02 -4.47
C ASP A 241 -9.08 8.52 -4.15
N VAL A 242 -7.88 7.95 -4.08
CA VAL A 242 -7.64 6.54 -3.71
C VAL A 242 -6.47 6.47 -2.74
N MET A 243 -6.57 5.61 -1.73
CA MET A 243 -5.52 5.37 -0.75
C MET A 243 -5.40 3.87 -0.48
N THR A 244 -4.16 3.37 -0.37
CA THR A 244 -3.90 1.97 -0.06
C THR A 244 -3.23 1.80 1.29
N LEU A 245 -3.62 0.76 2.03
CA LEU A 245 -3.14 0.44 3.37
C LEU A 245 -2.77 -1.03 3.48
N ALA A 246 -1.83 -1.36 4.36
CA ALA A 246 -1.50 -2.70 4.82
C ALA A 246 -0.59 -2.62 6.06
N LYS A 247 0.32 -3.56 6.24
CA LYS A 247 1.37 -3.55 7.28
C LYS A 247 0.81 -3.24 8.67
N ALA A 248 0.99 -2.03 9.16
CA ALA A 248 0.53 -1.59 10.49
C ALA A 248 -0.99 -1.70 10.68
N LEU A 249 -1.78 -1.75 9.60
CA LEU A 249 -3.22 -1.99 9.67
C LEU A 249 -3.55 -3.31 10.40
N GLY A 250 -2.74 -4.35 10.19
CA GLY A 250 -2.91 -5.66 10.82
C GLY A 250 -1.94 -5.96 11.96
N ASN A 251 -0.93 -5.11 12.20
CA ASN A 251 0.13 -5.32 13.19
C ASN A 251 0.77 -6.73 13.13
N GLY A 252 0.94 -7.27 11.92
CA GLY A 252 1.48 -8.62 11.65
C GLY A 252 0.46 -9.61 11.11
N PHE A 253 -0.84 -9.37 11.28
CA PHE A 253 -1.88 -10.16 10.61
C PHE A 253 -2.00 -9.73 9.14
N PRO A 254 -2.06 -10.68 8.17
CA PRO A 254 -2.15 -10.34 6.76
C PRO A 254 -3.46 -9.62 6.41
N ILE A 255 -3.39 -8.34 6.10
CA ILE A 255 -4.50 -7.52 5.64
C ILE A 255 -3.99 -6.37 4.78
N GLY A 256 -4.77 -6.00 3.78
CA GLY A 256 -4.65 -4.79 2.99
C GLY A 256 -6.00 -4.13 2.80
N ALA A 257 -6.00 -2.87 2.42
CA ALA A 257 -7.20 -2.13 2.10
C ALA A 257 -6.94 -1.11 1.00
N CYS A 258 -7.89 -0.95 0.10
CA CYS A 258 -7.93 0.12 -0.88
C CYS A 258 -9.17 0.97 -0.60
N LEU A 259 -8.97 2.24 -0.24
CA LEU A 259 -10.03 3.19 0.04
C LEU A 259 -10.20 4.14 -1.14
N ALA A 260 -11.44 4.57 -1.38
CA ALA A 260 -11.76 5.49 -2.46
C ALA A 260 -12.83 6.51 -2.04
N ARG A 261 -12.82 7.67 -2.72
CA ARG A 261 -13.84 8.72 -2.57
C ARG A 261 -14.27 9.32 -3.91
N GLY A 262 -15.34 10.10 -3.88
CA GLY A 262 -15.87 10.75 -5.06
C GLY A 262 -16.18 9.77 -6.18
N GLY A 263 -15.91 10.15 -7.42
CA GLY A 263 -16.14 9.30 -8.58
C GLY A 263 -15.36 7.97 -8.56
N ALA A 264 -14.24 7.89 -7.80
CA ALA A 264 -13.48 6.65 -7.66
C ALA A 264 -14.18 5.59 -6.80
N ALA A 265 -15.01 6.03 -5.84
CA ALA A 265 -15.70 5.13 -4.92
C ALA A 265 -16.75 4.23 -5.60
N ASP A 266 -17.29 4.66 -6.75
CA ASP A 266 -18.36 3.96 -7.47
C ASP A 266 -17.89 3.41 -8.84
N LEU A 267 -16.57 3.21 -8.99
CA LEU A 267 -16.01 2.65 -10.24
C LEU A 267 -16.29 1.18 -10.41
N PHE A 268 -16.15 0.38 -9.36
CA PHE A 268 -16.40 -1.06 -9.43
C PHE A 268 -17.89 -1.38 -9.41
N SER A 269 -18.23 -2.43 -10.13
CA SER A 269 -19.53 -3.11 -10.09
C SER A 269 -19.33 -4.57 -9.68
N PRO A 270 -20.35 -5.26 -9.16
CA PRO A 270 -20.25 -6.68 -8.81
C PRO A 270 -19.66 -7.53 -9.95
N GLY A 271 -18.72 -8.41 -9.61
CA GLY A 271 -18.01 -9.27 -10.54
C GLY A 271 -16.80 -8.66 -11.25
N GLN A 272 -16.47 -7.37 -11.06
CA GLN A 272 -15.30 -6.74 -11.67
C GLN A 272 -14.01 -6.90 -10.84
N HIS A 273 -14.16 -7.03 -9.52
CA HIS A 273 -13.04 -7.22 -8.58
C HIS A 273 -13.55 -7.84 -7.28
N GLY A 274 -12.80 -8.83 -6.72
CA GLY A 274 -13.17 -9.54 -5.50
C GLY A 274 -13.52 -10.99 -5.72
#